data_b9635791f8f9fa514bd6a44e64a9706f
#
_entry.id   b9635791f8f9fa514bd6a44e64a9706f
#
_cell.length_a   1.000
_cell.length_b   1.000
_cell.length_c   1.000
_cell.angle_alpha   90.00
_cell.angle_beta   90.00
_cell.angle_gamma   90.00
#
_symmetry.space_group_name_H-M   'P 1'
#
loop_
_entity.id
_entity.type
_entity.pdbx_description
1 polymer ?
#
loop_
_entity_poly.entity_id
_entity_poly.type
_entity_poly.pdbx_seq_one_letter_code
_entity_poly.pdbx_strand_id
1 'polypeptide(L)'
;DFADPVNFLGQETYGDDNAYYSKAYSKINNATDEKLIATYKEFTDMVNTAKAITDDLDARYAAFAKAEAFWIQHALTIPWSYEVTWKVTSINEYSKIYTAYGNQSERYVNWETNSDLYTTEDYEAFKAGK
;
A
#
# COMPACT_ATOMS: atom_id res chain seq x y z
N ASP A 1 -6.55 -5.30 2.35
CA ASP A 1 -5.16 -4.91 2.62
C ASP A 1 -4.65 -5.60 3.88
N PHE A 2 -3.38 -5.93 3.91
CA PHE A 2 -2.69 -6.57 5.04
C PHE A 2 -1.27 -6.01 5.17
N ALA A 3 -0.67 -6.21 6.37
CA ALA A 3 0.60 -5.61 6.76
C ALA A 3 1.81 -6.35 6.18
N ASP A 4 1.94 -6.38 4.87
CA ASP A 4 3.10 -6.94 4.19
C ASP A 4 3.29 -6.27 2.83
N PRO A 5 4.52 -5.92 2.43
CA PRO A 5 4.79 -5.28 1.14
C PRO A 5 4.32 -6.09 -0.08
N VAL A 6 4.17 -7.40 0.05
CA VAL A 6 3.62 -8.25 -1.01
C VAL A 6 2.20 -7.85 -1.40
N ASN A 7 1.45 -7.24 -0.49
CA ASN A 7 0.11 -6.72 -0.81
C ASN A 7 0.10 -5.70 -1.95
N PHE A 8 1.19 -4.98 -2.12
CA PHE A 8 1.37 -3.97 -3.16
C PHE A 8 2.25 -4.49 -4.30
N LEU A 9 3.50 -4.86 -4.01
CA LEU A 9 4.46 -5.27 -5.04
C LEU A 9 4.07 -6.58 -5.75
N GLY A 10 3.38 -7.48 -5.06
CA GLY A 10 2.86 -8.71 -5.64
C GLY A 10 1.82 -8.49 -6.75
N GLN A 11 1.14 -7.34 -6.73
CA GLN A 11 0.14 -6.99 -7.74
C GLN A 11 0.75 -6.59 -9.09
N GLU A 12 2.06 -6.33 -9.12
CA GLU A 12 2.81 -5.86 -10.29
C GLU A 12 3.65 -6.96 -10.94
N THR A 13 3.62 -8.19 -10.42
CA THR A 13 4.45 -9.29 -10.91
C THR A 13 4.02 -9.78 -12.29
N TYR A 14 5.00 -10.21 -13.10
CA TYR A 14 4.78 -10.79 -14.43
C TYR A 14 4.40 -12.27 -14.33
N GLY A 15 3.41 -12.67 -15.13
CA GLY A 15 3.04 -14.08 -15.27
C GLY A 15 2.17 -14.64 -14.14
N ASP A 16 1.80 -13.83 -13.16
CA ASP A 16 0.84 -14.23 -12.11
C ASP A 16 -0.56 -13.75 -12.48
N ASP A 17 -1.49 -14.69 -12.66
CA ASP A 17 -2.89 -14.40 -12.98
C ASP A 17 -3.63 -13.67 -11.85
N ASN A 18 -3.09 -13.70 -10.63
CA ASN A 18 -3.62 -12.98 -9.47
C ASN A 18 -3.02 -11.59 -9.30
N ALA A 19 -1.99 -11.24 -10.08
CA ALA A 19 -1.39 -9.91 -10.07
C ALA A 19 -2.31 -8.90 -10.76
N TYR A 20 -3.13 -8.23 -9.96
CA TYR A 20 -4.23 -7.40 -10.44
C TYR A 20 -3.77 -6.25 -11.35
N TYR A 21 -2.72 -5.51 -10.94
CA TYR A 21 -2.25 -4.37 -11.72
C TYR A 21 -1.56 -4.80 -13.02
N SER A 22 -0.79 -5.89 -12.99
CA SER A 22 -0.18 -6.45 -14.20
C SER A 22 -1.22 -6.93 -15.21
N LYS A 23 -2.33 -7.47 -14.73
CA LYS A 23 -3.42 -7.97 -15.58
C LYS A 23 -4.35 -6.87 -16.08
N ALA A 24 -4.78 -5.99 -15.20
CA ALA A 24 -5.84 -5.03 -15.50
C ALA A 24 -5.33 -3.70 -16.08
N TYR A 25 -4.19 -3.23 -15.61
CA TYR A 25 -3.66 -1.90 -15.97
C TYR A 25 -2.48 -1.96 -16.92
N SER A 26 -1.33 -2.46 -16.50
CA SER A 26 -0.13 -2.49 -17.36
C SER A 26 -0.25 -3.48 -18.49
N LYS A 27 -1.02 -4.57 -18.30
CA LYS A 27 -1.19 -5.68 -19.26
C LYS A 27 0.14 -6.27 -19.72
N ILE A 28 1.14 -6.23 -18.84
CA ILE A 28 2.50 -6.65 -19.14
C ILE A 28 2.59 -8.10 -19.61
N ASN A 29 1.65 -8.95 -19.17
CA ASN A 29 1.57 -10.34 -19.61
C ASN A 29 1.30 -10.49 -21.13
N ASN A 30 0.85 -9.43 -21.79
CA ASN A 30 0.62 -9.38 -23.24
C ASN A 30 1.75 -8.67 -24.00
N ALA A 31 2.80 -8.23 -23.32
CA ALA A 31 3.93 -7.56 -23.96
C ALA A 31 4.69 -8.49 -24.90
N THR A 32 5.24 -7.92 -25.96
CA THR A 32 6.06 -8.64 -26.95
C THR A 32 7.53 -8.17 -26.94
N ASP A 33 7.84 -7.07 -26.24
CA ASP A 33 9.19 -6.58 -26.10
C ASP A 33 9.97 -7.46 -25.11
N GLU A 34 10.97 -8.18 -25.63
CA GLU A 34 11.75 -9.14 -24.86
C GLU A 34 12.54 -8.50 -23.72
N LYS A 35 13.03 -7.27 -23.92
CA LYS A 35 13.80 -6.55 -22.90
C LYS A 35 12.89 -6.13 -21.75
N LEU A 36 11.72 -5.61 -22.07
CA LEU A 36 10.71 -5.24 -21.07
C LEU A 36 10.26 -6.47 -20.27
N ILE A 37 9.97 -7.57 -20.96
CA ILE A 37 9.59 -8.84 -20.32
C ILE A 37 10.71 -9.33 -19.39
N ALA A 38 11.98 -9.28 -19.84
CA ALA A 38 13.11 -9.70 -19.01
C ALA A 38 13.22 -8.85 -17.74
N THR A 39 13.05 -7.53 -17.85
CA THR A 39 13.08 -6.62 -16.71
C THR A 39 11.95 -6.92 -15.70
N TYR A 40 10.73 -7.17 -16.18
CA TYR A 40 9.62 -7.54 -15.31
C TYR A 40 9.80 -8.92 -14.65
N LYS A 41 10.44 -9.87 -15.35
CA LYS A 41 10.79 -11.17 -14.75
C LYS A 41 11.80 -11.02 -13.63
N GLU A 42 12.83 -10.20 -13.82
CA GLU A 42 13.81 -9.91 -12.78
C GLU A 42 13.13 -9.28 -11.54
N PHE A 43 12.28 -8.29 -11.73
CA PHE A 43 11.47 -7.74 -10.65
C PHE A 43 10.62 -8.81 -9.96
N THR A 44 9.95 -9.67 -10.72
CA THR A 44 9.11 -10.75 -10.20
C THR A 44 9.92 -11.74 -9.37
N ASP A 45 11.13 -12.08 -9.80
CA ASP A 45 12.03 -12.98 -9.06
C ASP A 45 12.47 -12.34 -7.73
N MET A 46 12.74 -11.03 -7.72
CA MET A 46 13.04 -10.29 -6.49
C MET A 46 11.86 -10.31 -5.51
N VAL A 47 10.65 -10.07 -5.98
CA VAL A 47 9.42 -10.13 -5.17
C VAL A 47 9.21 -11.54 -4.61
N ASN A 48 9.37 -12.58 -5.44
CA ASN A 48 9.21 -13.97 -5.01
C ASN A 48 10.30 -14.39 -4.00
N THR A 49 11.52 -13.92 -4.18
CA THR A 49 12.62 -14.12 -3.23
C THR A 49 12.28 -13.50 -1.87
N ALA A 50 11.82 -12.25 -1.86
CA ALA A 50 11.40 -11.57 -0.64
C ALA A 50 10.22 -12.29 0.04
N LYS A 51 9.25 -12.73 -0.74
CA LYS A 51 8.08 -13.49 -0.30
C LYS A 51 8.43 -14.81 0.40
N ALA A 52 9.50 -15.45 -0.04
CA ALA A 52 9.96 -16.72 0.53
C ALA A 52 10.63 -16.59 1.91
N ILE A 53 11.05 -15.38 2.31
CA ILE A 53 11.60 -15.13 3.64
C ILE A 53 10.43 -15.07 4.64
N THR A 54 10.34 -16.02 5.56
CA THR A 54 9.22 -16.15 6.51
C THR A 54 9.62 -16.07 7.97
N ASP A 55 10.89 -16.22 8.27
CA ASP A 55 11.48 -16.34 9.62
C ASP A 55 12.30 -15.12 10.06
N ASP A 56 12.57 -14.19 9.15
CA ASP A 56 13.30 -12.95 9.41
C ASP A 56 12.56 -11.75 8.77
N LEU A 57 11.84 -11.01 9.60
CA LEU A 57 11.01 -9.88 9.14
C LEU A 57 11.86 -8.73 8.59
N ASP A 58 13.01 -8.45 9.19
CA ASP A 58 13.89 -7.36 8.76
C ASP A 58 14.54 -7.72 7.41
N ALA A 59 15.02 -8.94 7.26
CA ALA A 59 15.54 -9.44 5.98
C ALA A 59 14.46 -9.44 4.90
N ARG A 60 13.23 -9.82 5.24
CA ARG A 60 12.08 -9.78 4.34
C ARG A 60 11.80 -8.36 3.85
N TYR A 61 11.70 -7.41 4.75
CA TYR A 61 11.44 -6.01 4.37
C TYR A 61 12.60 -5.39 3.58
N ALA A 62 13.84 -5.71 3.93
CA ALA A 62 15.01 -5.29 3.16
C ALA A 62 15.00 -5.84 1.73
N ALA A 63 14.55 -7.09 1.55
CA ALA A 63 14.43 -7.69 0.22
C ALA A 63 13.31 -7.04 -0.60
N PHE A 64 12.15 -6.74 0.00
CA PHE A 64 11.09 -5.99 -0.67
C PHE A 64 11.51 -4.56 -1.03
N ALA A 65 12.22 -3.86 -0.15
CA ALA A 65 12.74 -2.53 -0.43
C ALA A 65 13.70 -2.52 -1.65
N LYS A 66 14.50 -3.58 -1.82
CA LYS A 66 15.34 -3.74 -3.02
C LYS A 66 14.50 -3.95 -4.28
N ALA A 67 13.45 -4.77 -4.21
CA ALA A 67 12.54 -4.98 -5.33
C ALA A 67 11.81 -3.69 -5.72
N GLU A 68 11.35 -2.90 -4.75
CA GLU A 68 10.72 -1.59 -4.98
C GLU A 68 11.71 -0.60 -5.62
N ALA A 69 12.94 -0.52 -5.11
CA ALA A 69 13.98 0.33 -5.69
C ALA A 69 14.27 -0.05 -7.14
N PHE A 70 14.38 -1.34 -7.45
CA PHE A 70 14.53 -1.84 -8.82
C PHE A 70 13.35 -1.40 -9.71
N TRP A 71 12.13 -1.57 -9.22
CA TRP A 71 10.90 -1.24 -9.94
C TRP A 71 10.84 0.26 -10.31
N ILE A 72 11.21 1.13 -9.38
CA ILE A 72 11.28 2.58 -9.61
C ILE A 72 12.44 2.94 -10.54
N GLN A 73 13.64 2.38 -10.33
CA GLN A 73 14.83 2.67 -11.14
C GLN A 73 14.67 2.29 -12.61
N HIS A 74 13.93 1.22 -12.88
CA HIS A 74 13.64 0.77 -14.24
C HIS A 74 12.40 1.41 -14.85
N ALA A 75 11.79 2.38 -14.14
CA ALA A 75 10.59 3.08 -14.57
C ALA A 75 9.42 2.13 -14.92
N LEU A 76 9.31 1.00 -14.22
CA LEU A 76 8.18 0.08 -14.38
C LEU A 76 6.90 0.72 -13.85
N THR A 77 7.03 1.69 -12.96
CA THR A 77 6.03 2.68 -12.60
C THR A 77 6.67 4.05 -12.45
N ILE A 78 5.86 5.08 -12.58
CA ILE A 78 6.27 6.47 -12.35
C ILE A 78 5.42 7.01 -11.21
N PRO A 79 5.97 7.12 -9.97
CA PRO A 79 5.27 7.80 -8.89
C PRO A 79 5.00 9.25 -9.30
N TRP A 80 3.73 9.62 -9.45
CA TRP A 80 3.35 10.93 -9.95
C TRP A 80 2.96 11.88 -8.82
N SER A 81 2.07 11.42 -7.96
CA SER A 81 1.55 12.21 -6.84
C SER A 81 0.86 11.32 -5.82
N TYR A 82 0.64 11.86 -4.65
CA TYR A 82 -0.32 11.31 -3.70
C TYR A 82 -1.51 12.26 -3.57
N GLU A 83 -2.67 11.71 -3.34
CA GLU A 83 -3.88 12.48 -3.16
C GLU A 83 -4.03 12.92 -1.70
N VAL A 84 -4.30 14.20 -1.51
CA VAL A 84 -4.70 14.74 -0.21
C VAL A 84 -6.21 14.95 -0.24
N THR A 85 -6.93 14.20 0.58
CA THR A 85 -8.38 14.33 0.71
C THR A 85 -8.75 15.07 1.97
N TRP A 86 -9.73 15.94 1.85
CA TRP A 86 -10.31 16.67 2.97
C TRP A 86 -11.70 16.10 3.27
N LYS A 87 -11.99 15.89 4.55
CA LYS A 87 -13.31 15.44 4.98
C LYS A 87 -13.88 16.46 5.95
N VAL A 88 -15.13 16.84 5.72
CA VAL A 88 -15.93 17.57 6.69
C VAL A 88 -16.95 16.56 7.24
N THR A 89 -16.90 16.31 8.52
CA THR A 89 -17.74 15.30 9.16
C THR A 89 -18.11 15.74 10.57
N SER A 90 -19.30 15.37 11.03
CA SER A 90 -19.74 15.49 12.41
C SER A 90 -19.41 14.23 13.25
N ILE A 91 -18.72 13.28 12.67
CA ILE A 91 -18.27 12.08 13.41
C ILE A 91 -17.10 12.43 14.29
N ASN A 92 -17.19 11.99 15.54
CA ASN A 92 -16.07 12.06 16.48
C ASN A 92 -14.92 11.15 16.00
N GLU A 93 -13.84 11.73 15.51
CA GLU A 93 -12.69 10.97 15.03
C GLU A 93 -12.06 10.08 16.11
N TYR A 94 -12.21 10.44 17.38
CA TYR A 94 -11.69 9.67 18.51
C TYR A 94 -12.50 8.43 18.84
N SER A 95 -13.75 8.37 18.37
CA SER A 95 -14.62 7.18 18.50
C SER A 95 -14.31 6.11 17.44
N LYS A 96 -13.52 6.45 16.41
CA LYS A 96 -13.15 5.50 15.36
C LYS A 96 -12.11 4.51 15.84
N ILE A 97 -12.29 3.27 15.43
CA ILE A 97 -11.27 2.23 15.63
C ILE A 97 -10.19 2.42 14.56
N TYR A 98 -9.02 2.85 14.98
CA TYR A 98 -7.87 2.96 14.09
C TYR A 98 -7.08 1.66 14.06
N THR A 99 -6.91 1.13 12.87
CA THR A 99 -6.00 0.02 12.59
C THR A 99 -5.04 0.45 11.50
N ALA A 100 -3.80 0.00 11.57
CA ALA A 100 -2.80 0.33 10.53
C ALA A 100 -3.20 -0.19 9.15
N TYR A 101 -4.00 -1.26 9.11
CA TYR A 101 -4.38 -1.95 7.89
C TYR A 101 -5.85 -2.34 7.89
N GLY A 102 -6.37 -2.56 6.71
CA GLY A 102 -7.75 -2.96 6.50
C GLY A 102 -8.68 -1.78 6.24
N ASN A 103 -9.95 -2.08 6.07
CA ASN A 103 -10.93 -1.09 5.69
C ASN A 103 -11.45 -0.31 6.91
N GLN A 104 -10.73 0.75 7.27
CA GLN A 104 -11.08 1.60 8.42
C GLN A 104 -12.34 2.44 8.17
N SER A 105 -12.55 2.86 6.92
CA SER A 105 -13.64 3.76 6.55
C SER A 105 -15.02 3.14 6.68
N GLU A 106 -15.10 1.82 6.83
CA GLU A 106 -16.34 1.05 6.91
C GLU A 106 -16.56 0.39 8.28
N ARG A 107 -15.74 0.71 9.28
CA ARG A 107 -15.87 0.19 10.64
C ARG A 107 -16.65 1.16 11.52
N TYR A 108 -17.96 1.15 11.38
CA TYR A 108 -18.87 2.09 12.04
C TYR A 108 -19.19 1.75 13.50
N VAL A 109 -18.71 0.63 14.01
CA VAL A 109 -18.98 0.19 15.38
C VAL A 109 -18.45 1.21 16.38
N ASN A 110 -19.31 1.65 17.30
CA ASN A 110 -19.03 2.65 18.33
C ASN A 110 -18.66 4.06 17.80
N TRP A 111 -18.95 4.35 16.53
CA TRP A 111 -18.80 5.72 16.05
C TRP A 111 -19.84 6.62 16.71
N GLU A 112 -19.40 7.78 17.14
CA GLU A 112 -20.23 8.80 17.78
C GLU A 112 -20.23 10.06 16.94
N THR A 113 -21.32 10.81 17.01
CA THR A 113 -21.39 12.13 16.40
C THR A 113 -21.12 13.21 17.42
N ASN A 114 -20.46 14.29 16.99
CA ASN A 114 -20.27 15.47 17.80
C ASN A 114 -21.40 16.48 17.55
N SER A 115 -21.84 17.14 18.62
CA SER A 115 -22.70 18.32 18.55
C SER A 115 -21.91 19.60 18.26
N ASP A 116 -20.63 19.60 18.66
CA ASP A 116 -19.75 20.77 18.59
C ASP A 116 -18.63 20.58 17.57
N LEU A 117 -18.12 21.72 17.08
CA LEU A 117 -16.98 21.75 16.18
C LEU A 117 -15.68 21.47 16.97
N TYR A 118 -14.90 20.49 16.51
CA TYR A 118 -13.52 20.32 17.00
C TYR A 118 -12.59 21.31 16.33
N THR A 119 -11.80 21.99 17.14
CA THR A 119 -10.75 22.90 16.68
C THR A 119 -9.42 22.20 16.47
N THR A 120 -8.49 22.88 15.84
CA THR A 120 -7.10 22.37 15.71
C THR A 120 -6.46 22.19 17.09
N GLU A 121 -6.77 23.08 18.02
CA GLU A 121 -6.28 23.03 19.41
C GLU A 121 -6.77 21.78 20.14
N ASP A 122 -8.04 21.42 19.98
CA ASP A 122 -8.61 20.18 20.54
C ASP A 122 -7.89 18.95 20.01
N TYR A 123 -7.58 18.94 18.72
CA TYR A 123 -6.88 17.83 18.07
C TYR A 123 -5.42 17.70 18.57
N GLU A 124 -4.70 18.82 18.68
CA GLU A 124 -3.32 18.81 19.18
C GLU A 124 -3.26 18.44 20.67
N ALA A 125 -4.23 18.87 21.47
CA ALA A 125 -4.35 18.48 22.86
C ALA A 125 -4.59 16.97 23.01
N PHE A 126 -5.43 16.39 22.17
CA PHE A 126 -5.66 14.95 22.14
C PHE A 126 -4.39 14.17 21.77
N LYS A 127 -3.67 14.60 20.76
CA LYS A 127 -2.40 13.98 20.38
C LYS A 127 -1.35 14.02 21.47
N ALA A 128 -1.25 15.14 22.19
CA ALA A 128 -0.30 15.33 23.28
C ALA A 128 -0.62 14.44 24.49
N GLY A 129 -1.86 13.99 24.64
CA GLY A 129 -2.30 13.10 25.73
C GLY A 129 -2.16 11.60 25.42
N LYS A 130 -1.69 11.25 24.22
CA LYS A 130 -1.40 9.87 23.80
C LYS A 130 0.08 9.58 23.88
#